data_1fa4d6d3969519eb7df2842e6a8d9886
#
_entry.id   1fa4d6d3969519eb7df2842e6a8d9886
#
_cell.length_a   1.000
_cell.length_b   1.000
_cell.length_c   1.000
_cell.angle_alpha   90.00
_cell.angle_beta   90.00
_cell.angle_gamma   90.00
#
_symmetry.space_group_name_H-M   'P 1'
#
loop_
_entity.id
_entity.type
_entity.pdbx_description
1 polymer ?
#
loop_
_entity_poly.entity_id
_entity_poly.type
_entity_poly.pdbx_seq_one_letter_code
_entity_poly.pdbx_strand_id
1 'polypeptide(L)'
;MTFMAKLLMLSLLLLGISACGLAQSCIPLEVQPFDYTLDVHGTRYAGTAVVSPVPGEPVYELTAEGYTGVREDAERIYALLGHAGEAMEEKHINREYTHSYIIGTKYVHFSPACLLYGADLEKLDQFNRAGAWISGLHDTYTDVYRGYQLPWREIPLIAQTDFGARVEETFAILDSMGIAFGEPEAVAYWDVFAMQSEYDRSQFDQEPHTFEEADAILEIQMPTYLNGMRLKAAGMGTSDASLNDCRTSIRVRMTQQQIMEIDAGDCRFKAPQQQRGGEPIPPEQALAQYEQYLNQMLVLEEGTTEITSILLEYDVWLRYTAGVFSPTYHFYPVWSIYTTRSCDQPAMMIHALDGTEVIW
;
A
#
# COMPACT_ATOMS: atom_id res chain seq x y z
N MET A 1 21.12 -34.86 -1.23
CA MET A 1 20.89 -33.88 -2.32
C MET A 1 21.88 -32.74 -2.14
N THR A 2 22.77 -32.56 -3.10
CA THR A 2 23.88 -31.59 -3.06
C THR A 2 23.34 -30.15 -3.18
N PHE A 3 24.05 -29.22 -2.58
CA PHE A 3 23.73 -27.77 -2.57
C PHE A 3 23.45 -27.21 -3.99
N MET A 4 24.14 -27.73 -5.01
CA MET A 4 23.88 -27.37 -6.44
C MET A 4 22.49 -27.79 -6.92
N ALA A 5 21.93 -28.91 -6.46
CA ALA A 5 20.58 -29.32 -6.87
C ALA A 5 19.49 -28.43 -6.26
N LYS A 6 19.73 -27.87 -5.05
CA LYS A 6 18.83 -26.88 -4.45
C LYS A 6 18.91 -25.53 -5.16
N LEU A 7 20.10 -25.11 -5.59
CA LEU A 7 20.30 -23.88 -6.35
C LEU A 7 19.67 -23.96 -7.74
N LEU A 8 19.75 -25.12 -8.39
CA LEU A 8 19.12 -25.37 -9.70
C LEU A 8 17.59 -25.43 -9.60
N MET A 9 17.04 -26.02 -8.51
CA MET A 9 15.60 -25.98 -8.26
C MET A 9 15.11 -24.57 -7.96
N LEU A 10 15.89 -23.78 -7.21
CA LEU A 10 15.52 -22.38 -6.91
C LEU A 10 15.54 -21.51 -8.18
N SER A 11 16.53 -21.70 -9.06
CA SER A 11 16.58 -21.00 -10.34
C SER A 11 15.52 -21.43 -11.35
N LEU A 12 15.11 -22.71 -11.32
CA LEU A 12 14.00 -23.23 -12.12
C LEU A 12 12.63 -22.77 -11.58
N LEU A 13 12.49 -22.60 -10.25
CA LEU A 13 11.30 -21.99 -9.65
C LEU A 13 11.20 -20.50 -10.00
N LEU A 14 12.31 -19.77 -9.97
CA LEU A 14 12.34 -18.35 -10.38
C LEU A 14 12.07 -18.17 -11.87
N LEU A 15 12.49 -19.11 -12.73
CA LEU A 15 12.16 -19.13 -14.16
C LEU A 15 10.72 -19.61 -14.43
N GLY A 16 10.16 -20.46 -13.57
CA GLY A 16 8.77 -20.94 -13.68
C GLY A 16 7.75 -19.88 -13.29
N ILE A 17 8.07 -19.00 -12.36
CA ILE A 17 7.21 -17.87 -11.96
C ILE A 17 7.22 -16.78 -13.05
N SER A 18 8.31 -16.63 -13.80
CA SER A 18 8.35 -15.74 -14.97
C SER A 18 7.52 -16.22 -16.17
N ALA A 19 7.02 -17.45 -16.17
CA ALA A 19 6.24 -18.02 -17.27
C ALA A 19 4.71 -17.99 -17.05
N CYS A 20 4.23 -17.76 -15.84
CA CYS A 20 2.86 -17.32 -15.58
C CYS A 20 2.85 -15.82 -15.81
N GLY A 21 2.09 -15.36 -16.82
CA GLY A 21 1.99 -13.94 -17.20
C GLY A 21 1.47 -13.08 -16.07
N LEU A 22 2.35 -12.78 -15.11
CA LEU A 22 2.12 -11.74 -14.12
C LEU A 22 1.82 -10.44 -14.87
N ALA A 23 0.74 -9.81 -14.49
CA ALA A 23 0.25 -8.57 -15.10
C ALA A 23 1.43 -7.63 -15.39
N GLN A 24 1.48 -7.10 -16.61
CA GLN A 24 2.54 -6.19 -17.07
C GLN A 24 2.64 -4.90 -16.25
N SER A 25 1.70 -4.68 -15.35
CA SER A 25 1.52 -3.48 -14.53
C SER A 25 2.15 -3.54 -13.15
N CYS A 26 2.65 -4.71 -12.70
CA CYS A 26 3.37 -4.80 -11.43
C CYS A 26 4.77 -4.19 -11.57
N ILE A 27 5.00 -3.08 -10.88
CA ILE A 27 6.25 -2.31 -10.94
C ILE A 27 7.18 -2.78 -9.81
N PRO A 28 8.36 -3.33 -10.13
CA PRO A 28 9.31 -3.70 -9.09
C PRO A 28 9.89 -2.43 -8.42
N LEU A 29 10.09 -2.50 -7.11
CA LEU A 29 10.83 -1.46 -6.42
C LEU A 29 12.32 -1.59 -6.77
N GLU A 30 12.81 -0.70 -7.63
CA GLU A 30 14.22 -0.65 -7.95
C GLU A 30 14.99 0.07 -6.83
N VAL A 31 15.90 -0.63 -6.19
CA VAL A 31 16.79 -0.09 -5.16
C VAL A 31 18.19 -0.67 -5.29
N GLN A 32 19.17 0.06 -4.80
CA GLN A 32 20.57 -0.35 -4.75
C GLN A 32 21.17 -0.11 -3.36
N PRO A 33 22.20 -0.89 -2.94
CA PRO A 33 22.91 -0.62 -1.70
C PRO A 33 23.55 0.76 -1.71
N PHE A 34 23.49 1.43 -0.56
CA PHE A 34 24.02 2.77 -0.34
C PHE A 34 24.71 2.84 1.02
N ASP A 35 26.04 2.94 1.02
CA ASP A 35 26.80 3.11 2.24
C ASP A 35 26.73 4.56 2.70
N TYR A 36 26.35 4.77 3.96
CA TYR A 36 26.23 6.10 4.51
C TYR A 36 27.09 6.30 5.75
N THR A 37 27.37 7.56 6.04
CA THR A 37 27.99 8.02 7.29
C THR A 37 27.30 9.29 7.73
N LEU A 38 26.95 9.36 9.02
CA LEU A 38 26.42 10.54 9.69
C LEU A 38 27.40 10.98 10.80
N ASP A 39 27.61 12.28 10.96
CA ASP A 39 28.33 12.85 12.10
C ASP A 39 27.33 13.66 12.93
N VAL A 40 26.86 13.07 14.02
CA VAL A 40 25.81 13.66 14.84
C VAL A 40 26.37 13.88 16.25
N HIS A 41 26.35 15.12 16.71
CA HIS A 41 26.91 15.54 18.00
C HIS A 41 28.37 15.09 18.23
N GLY A 42 29.17 15.03 17.14
CA GLY A 42 30.56 14.57 17.19
C GLY A 42 30.71 13.04 17.28
N THR A 43 29.64 12.28 17.16
CA THR A 43 29.66 10.82 17.07
C THR A 43 29.41 10.39 15.64
N ARG A 44 30.28 9.52 15.13
CA ARG A 44 30.18 8.98 13.78
C ARG A 44 29.35 7.70 13.76
N TYR A 45 28.28 7.71 12.99
CA TYR A 45 27.42 6.57 12.68
C TYR A 45 27.64 6.16 11.23
N ALA A 46 27.74 4.88 10.95
CA ALA A 46 27.92 4.37 9.60
C ALA A 46 27.09 3.10 9.40
N GLY A 47 26.53 2.92 8.23
CA GLY A 47 25.73 1.76 7.88
C GLY A 47 25.54 1.64 6.38
N THR A 48 24.73 0.65 5.98
CA THR A 48 24.30 0.45 4.59
C THR A 48 22.79 0.48 4.56
N ALA A 49 22.23 1.37 3.76
CA ALA A 49 20.81 1.48 3.45
C ALA A 49 20.53 0.97 2.04
N VAL A 50 19.27 0.95 1.61
CA VAL A 50 18.91 0.87 0.21
C VAL A 50 18.49 2.25 -0.29
N VAL A 51 18.78 2.56 -1.56
CA VAL A 51 18.43 3.86 -2.16
C VAL A 51 17.76 3.65 -3.51
N SER A 52 16.71 4.43 -3.81
CA SER A 52 16.17 4.52 -5.16
C SER A 52 17.22 5.08 -6.12
N PRO A 53 17.37 4.53 -7.34
CA PRO A 53 18.22 5.13 -8.35
C PRO A 53 17.73 6.54 -8.68
N VAL A 54 18.67 7.45 -8.92
CA VAL A 54 18.33 8.79 -9.43
C VAL A 54 17.86 8.64 -10.87
N PRO A 55 16.64 9.09 -11.22
CA PRO A 55 16.15 9.03 -12.59
C PRO A 55 17.08 9.77 -13.56
N GLY A 56 17.29 9.22 -14.76
CA GLY A 56 18.01 9.90 -15.82
C GLY A 56 17.21 11.03 -16.49
N GLU A 57 15.93 11.18 -16.14
CA GLU A 57 15.02 12.19 -16.64
C GLU A 57 14.58 13.12 -15.53
N PRO A 58 14.17 14.36 -15.85
CA PRO A 58 13.64 15.29 -14.86
C PRO A 58 12.41 14.74 -14.15
N VAL A 59 12.32 14.99 -12.85
CA VAL A 59 11.10 14.74 -12.04
C VAL A 59 10.27 16.02 -11.98
N TYR A 60 8.96 15.87 -11.76
CA TYR A 60 8.01 16.99 -11.81
C TYR A 60 7.12 16.98 -10.57
N GLU A 61 6.84 18.17 -10.06
CA GLU A 61 5.63 18.39 -9.27
C GLU A 61 4.42 18.20 -10.19
N LEU A 62 3.39 17.48 -9.73
CA LEU A 62 2.21 17.21 -10.54
C LEU A 62 0.94 17.66 -9.82
N THR A 63 -0.09 17.94 -10.62
CA THR A 63 -1.46 18.08 -10.12
C THR A 63 -2.38 17.18 -10.93
N ALA A 64 -3.36 16.58 -10.26
CA ALA A 64 -4.38 15.77 -10.92
C ALA A 64 -5.72 15.87 -10.20
N GLU A 65 -6.80 15.63 -10.94
CA GLU A 65 -8.10 15.34 -10.36
C GLU A 65 -8.23 13.83 -10.14
N GLY A 66 -8.95 13.44 -9.09
CA GLY A 66 -9.32 12.04 -8.90
C GLY A 66 -10.24 11.55 -10.04
N TYR A 67 -9.99 10.35 -10.53
CA TYR A 67 -10.90 9.69 -11.46
C TYR A 67 -11.97 8.94 -10.67
N THR A 68 -13.23 9.25 -10.94
CA THR A 68 -14.36 8.48 -10.39
C THR A 68 -14.78 7.43 -11.41
N GLY A 69 -14.80 6.17 -10.99
CA GLY A 69 -15.20 5.07 -11.86
C GLY A 69 -16.65 5.18 -12.32
N VAL A 70 -16.92 4.64 -13.47
CA VAL A 70 -18.24 4.61 -14.13
C VAL A 70 -18.82 3.19 -14.17
N ARG A 71 -20.04 3.07 -14.65
CA ARG A 71 -20.75 1.78 -14.74
C ARG A 71 -19.94 0.72 -15.50
N GLU A 72 -19.32 1.08 -16.60
CA GLU A 72 -18.51 0.19 -17.43
C GLU A 72 -17.28 -0.36 -16.68
N ASP A 73 -16.73 0.42 -15.76
CA ASP A 73 -15.66 -0.05 -14.87
C ASP A 73 -16.16 -1.13 -13.91
N ALA A 74 -17.34 -0.94 -13.31
CA ALA A 74 -17.96 -1.94 -12.44
C ALA A 74 -18.32 -3.22 -13.22
N GLU A 75 -18.88 -3.10 -14.42
CA GLU A 75 -19.18 -4.24 -15.30
C GLU A 75 -17.92 -5.04 -15.63
N ARG A 76 -16.79 -4.37 -15.82
CA ARG A 76 -15.49 -5.01 -16.09
C ARG A 76 -14.98 -5.77 -14.87
N ILE A 77 -15.06 -5.18 -13.67
CA ILE A 77 -14.68 -5.85 -12.42
C ILE A 77 -15.55 -7.09 -12.21
N TYR A 78 -16.86 -6.95 -12.32
CA TYR A 78 -17.78 -8.07 -12.15
C TYR A 78 -17.57 -9.18 -13.21
N ALA A 79 -17.24 -8.82 -14.45
CA ALA A 79 -16.91 -9.80 -15.48
C ALA A 79 -15.66 -10.62 -15.13
N LEU A 80 -14.61 -9.99 -14.60
CA LEU A 80 -13.40 -10.67 -14.13
C LEU A 80 -13.67 -11.60 -12.95
N LEU A 81 -14.65 -11.24 -12.11
CA LEU A 81 -15.08 -12.05 -10.96
C LEU A 81 -16.14 -13.11 -11.31
N GLY A 82 -16.42 -13.34 -12.60
CA GLY A 82 -17.35 -14.38 -13.06
C GLY A 82 -18.83 -13.97 -13.07
N HIS A 83 -19.16 -12.70 -12.89
CA HIS A 83 -20.53 -12.16 -12.82
C HIS A 83 -20.94 -11.41 -14.10
N ALA A 84 -20.35 -11.76 -15.24
CA ALA A 84 -20.66 -11.13 -16.52
C ALA A 84 -22.14 -11.25 -16.90
N GLY A 85 -22.79 -10.11 -17.18
CA GLY A 85 -24.19 -10.07 -17.62
C GLY A 85 -25.23 -10.23 -16.51
N GLU A 86 -24.84 -10.34 -15.25
CA GLU A 86 -25.78 -10.27 -14.12
C GLU A 86 -26.39 -8.87 -13.98
N ALA A 87 -27.64 -8.83 -13.49
CA ALA A 87 -28.33 -7.56 -13.27
C ALA A 87 -27.66 -6.78 -12.14
N MET A 88 -27.24 -5.57 -12.42
CA MET A 88 -26.54 -4.70 -11.49
C MET A 88 -27.41 -3.53 -11.05
N GLU A 89 -27.60 -3.36 -9.75
CA GLU A 89 -28.25 -2.21 -9.15
C GLU A 89 -27.24 -1.08 -8.99
N GLU A 90 -27.64 0.14 -9.37
CA GLU A 90 -26.83 1.34 -9.19
C GLU A 90 -27.41 2.19 -8.05
N LYS A 91 -26.55 2.59 -7.12
CA LYS A 91 -26.90 3.51 -6.01
C LYS A 91 -25.99 4.71 -6.03
N HIS A 92 -26.59 5.89 -6.03
CA HIS A 92 -25.87 7.15 -5.84
C HIS A 92 -25.91 7.54 -4.36
N ILE A 93 -24.77 7.49 -3.68
CA ILE A 93 -24.68 7.84 -2.25
C ILE A 93 -24.55 9.36 -2.08
N ASN A 94 -23.86 10.01 -2.98
CA ASN A 94 -23.70 11.47 -3.01
C ASN A 94 -23.77 11.96 -4.48
N ARG A 95 -24.83 12.60 -4.84
CA ARG A 95 -25.42 12.89 -6.14
C ARG A 95 -24.52 13.00 -7.41
N GLU A 96 -23.21 13.21 -7.30
CA GLU A 96 -22.36 13.42 -8.48
C GLU A 96 -20.96 12.77 -8.40
N TYR A 97 -20.54 12.26 -7.23
CA TYR A 97 -19.12 11.89 -7.04
C TYR A 97 -18.92 10.50 -6.46
N THR A 98 -19.98 9.81 -6.05
CA THR A 98 -19.87 8.53 -5.37
C THR A 98 -20.91 7.57 -5.91
N HIS A 99 -20.45 6.54 -6.62
CA HIS A 99 -21.29 5.55 -7.26
C HIS A 99 -21.07 4.18 -6.64
N SER A 100 -22.14 3.47 -6.36
CA SER A 100 -22.09 2.07 -5.92
C SER A 100 -22.86 1.21 -6.90
N TYR A 101 -22.27 0.11 -7.30
CA TYR A 101 -22.84 -0.89 -8.20
C TYR A 101 -22.92 -2.22 -7.46
N ILE A 102 -24.09 -2.84 -7.38
CA ILE A 102 -24.38 -3.96 -6.49
C ILE A 102 -24.91 -5.14 -7.28
N ILE A 103 -24.33 -6.32 -7.08
CA ILE A 103 -24.84 -7.61 -7.52
C ILE A 103 -24.98 -8.53 -6.30
N GLY A 104 -26.22 -8.82 -5.86
CA GLY A 104 -26.47 -9.62 -4.67
C GLY A 104 -25.88 -8.96 -3.42
N THR A 105 -24.94 -9.65 -2.76
CA THR A 105 -24.21 -9.15 -1.57
C THR A 105 -22.91 -8.44 -1.90
N LYS A 106 -22.51 -8.41 -3.17
CA LYS A 106 -21.26 -7.81 -3.64
C LYS A 106 -21.48 -6.37 -4.08
N TYR A 107 -20.50 -5.51 -3.80
CA TYR A 107 -20.55 -4.12 -4.23
C TYR A 107 -19.20 -3.66 -4.80
N VAL A 108 -19.29 -2.78 -5.78
CA VAL A 108 -18.19 -1.96 -6.27
C VAL A 108 -18.55 -0.51 -6.00
N HIS A 109 -17.71 0.18 -5.29
CA HIS A 109 -17.89 1.57 -4.92
C HIS A 109 -16.78 2.42 -5.49
N PHE A 110 -17.15 3.52 -6.13
CA PHE A 110 -16.21 4.50 -6.65
C PHE A 110 -16.43 5.85 -5.98
N SER A 111 -15.35 6.45 -5.55
CA SER A 111 -15.26 7.87 -5.21
C SER A 111 -14.05 8.49 -5.93
N PRO A 112 -13.85 9.82 -5.91
CA PRO A 112 -12.70 10.39 -6.60
C PRO A 112 -11.39 9.75 -6.18
N ALA A 113 -10.65 9.25 -7.15
CA ALA A 113 -9.39 8.49 -7.02
C ALA A 113 -9.47 7.12 -6.31
N CYS A 114 -10.62 6.70 -5.81
CA CYS A 114 -10.76 5.48 -5.02
C CYS A 114 -11.61 4.41 -5.70
N LEU A 115 -11.22 3.16 -5.48
CA LEU A 115 -11.97 1.95 -5.80
C LEU A 115 -12.10 1.12 -4.53
N LEU A 116 -13.33 0.77 -4.15
CA LEU A 116 -13.60 -0.21 -3.12
C LEU A 116 -14.49 -1.31 -3.68
N TYR A 117 -14.02 -2.56 -3.63
CA TYR A 117 -14.82 -3.75 -3.88
C TYR A 117 -15.01 -4.51 -2.57
N GLY A 118 -16.21 -5.01 -2.33
CA GLY A 118 -16.51 -5.92 -1.23
C GLY A 118 -17.45 -7.04 -1.67
N ALA A 119 -17.12 -8.26 -1.26
CA ALA A 119 -17.97 -9.43 -1.41
C ALA A 119 -18.52 -9.78 -0.04
N ASP A 120 -19.80 -10.10 0.05
CA ASP A 120 -20.42 -10.60 1.28
C ASP A 120 -20.18 -9.71 2.52
N LEU A 121 -20.97 -8.64 2.61
CA LEU A 121 -20.87 -7.63 3.68
C LEU A 121 -20.97 -8.22 5.09
N GLU A 122 -21.76 -9.27 5.29
CA GLU A 122 -21.91 -9.89 6.61
C GLU A 122 -20.62 -10.61 7.02
N LYS A 123 -20.06 -11.39 6.12
CA LYS A 123 -18.79 -12.09 6.35
C LYS A 123 -17.63 -11.09 6.52
N LEU A 124 -17.62 -10.02 5.70
CA LEU A 124 -16.63 -8.95 5.81
C LEU A 124 -16.75 -8.21 7.15
N ASP A 125 -17.98 -7.98 7.66
CA ASP A 125 -18.19 -7.38 8.98
C ASP A 125 -17.68 -8.29 10.10
N GLN A 126 -17.90 -9.61 10.01
CA GLN A 126 -17.36 -10.57 10.97
C GLN A 126 -15.82 -10.55 10.98
N PHE A 127 -15.19 -10.47 9.81
CA PHE A 127 -13.74 -10.34 9.69
C PHE A 127 -13.23 -9.00 10.22
N ASN A 128 -13.92 -7.91 9.90
CA ASN A 128 -13.55 -6.59 10.41
C ASN A 128 -13.65 -6.50 11.93
N ARG A 129 -14.63 -7.17 12.55
CA ARG A 129 -14.75 -7.24 14.01
C ARG A 129 -13.60 -8.03 14.63
N ALA A 130 -13.25 -9.18 14.06
CA ALA A 130 -12.06 -9.91 14.47
C ALA A 130 -10.80 -9.06 14.27
N GLY A 131 -10.65 -8.44 13.08
CA GLY A 131 -9.51 -7.60 12.74
C GLY A 131 -9.42 -6.28 13.51
N ALA A 132 -10.55 -5.61 13.77
CA ALA A 132 -10.57 -4.38 14.56
C ALA A 132 -10.17 -4.62 16.02
N TRP A 133 -10.47 -5.78 16.57
CA TRP A 133 -10.01 -6.14 17.90
C TRP A 133 -8.50 -6.36 17.94
N ILE A 134 -7.96 -6.99 16.91
CA ILE A 134 -6.51 -7.20 16.76
C ILE A 134 -5.79 -5.86 16.58
N SER A 135 -6.32 -4.94 15.77
CA SER A 135 -5.74 -3.60 15.61
C SER A 135 -5.86 -2.75 16.89
N GLY A 136 -6.91 -2.92 17.69
CA GLY A 136 -7.05 -2.27 18.99
C GLY A 136 -6.07 -2.78 20.05
N LEU A 137 -5.57 -4.01 19.92
CA LEU A 137 -4.50 -4.55 20.75
C LEU A 137 -3.11 -4.07 20.33
N HIS A 138 -2.98 -3.52 19.12
CA HIS A 138 -1.71 -3.07 18.57
C HIS A 138 -1.03 -1.98 19.41
N ASP A 139 -1.82 -1.13 20.07
CA ASP A 139 -1.29 -0.07 20.93
C ASP A 139 -0.75 -0.58 22.28
N THR A 140 -1.00 -1.85 22.62
CA THR A 140 -0.66 -2.38 23.95
C THR A 140 0.19 -3.66 23.94
N TYR A 141 0.20 -4.44 22.86
CA TYR A 141 0.90 -5.74 22.81
C TYR A 141 1.48 -6.06 21.43
N THR A 142 2.67 -5.59 21.15
CA THR A 142 3.43 -5.90 19.92
C THR A 142 3.78 -7.38 19.76
N ASP A 143 3.67 -8.19 20.80
CA ASP A 143 4.10 -9.60 20.81
C ASP A 143 2.99 -10.63 20.57
N VAL A 144 1.73 -10.23 20.41
CA VAL A 144 0.60 -11.16 20.27
C VAL A 144 0.08 -11.26 18.83
N TYR A 145 0.81 -10.70 17.86
CA TYR A 145 0.47 -10.85 16.45
C TYR A 145 0.63 -12.31 16.03
N ARG A 146 -0.48 -13.03 15.98
CA ARG A 146 -0.57 -14.33 15.32
C ARG A 146 -0.87 -14.21 13.81
N GLY A 147 -1.06 -13.01 13.29
CA GLY A 147 -0.91 -12.74 11.88
C GLY A 147 0.57 -12.70 11.58
N TYR A 148 1.08 -13.61 10.80
CA TYR A 148 2.46 -13.57 10.33
C TYR A 148 2.56 -12.41 9.35
N GLN A 149 3.08 -11.24 9.79
CA GLN A 149 3.57 -10.22 8.87
C GLN A 149 4.88 -10.74 8.28
N LEU A 150 4.77 -11.39 7.16
CA LEU A 150 5.93 -11.90 6.44
C LEU A 150 6.10 -11.06 5.17
N PRO A 151 7.34 -10.73 4.78
CA PRO A 151 7.61 -10.29 3.44
C PRO A 151 6.98 -11.26 2.43
N TRP A 152 6.41 -10.76 1.34
CA TRP A 152 5.76 -11.60 0.32
C TRP A 152 6.56 -12.84 -0.07
N ARG A 153 7.89 -12.71 -0.11
CA ARG A 153 8.83 -13.80 -0.43
C ARG A 153 8.94 -14.88 0.64
N GLU A 154 8.48 -14.60 1.84
CA GLU A 154 8.57 -15.50 3.01
C GLU A 154 7.23 -16.15 3.36
N ILE A 155 6.14 -15.81 2.65
CA ILE A 155 4.86 -16.50 2.83
C ILE A 155 5.08 -17.99 2.59
N PRO A 156 4.59 -18.85 3.47
CA PRO A 156 4.66 -20.28 3.26
C PRO A 156 4.15 -20.64 1.87
N LEU A 157 4.87 -21.49 1.16
CA LEU A 157 4.55 -21.89 -0.22
C LEU A 157 3.09 -22.36 -0.38
N ILE A 158 2.53 -22.92 0.69
CA ILE A 158 1.14 -23.37 0.81
C ILE A 158 0.17 -22.17 0.68
N ALA A 159 0.42 -21.07 1.39
CA ALA A 159 -0.42 -19.88 1.30
C ALA A 159 -0.37 -19.26 -0.12
N GLN A 160 0.80 -19.25 -0.74
CA GLN A 160 0.94 -18.77 -2.12
C GLN A 160 0.19 -19.65 -3.14
N THR A 161 0.23 -20.98 -2.99
CA THR A 161 -0.48 -21.89 -3.90
C THR A 161 -1.99 -21.85 -3.71
N ASP A 162 -2.47 -21.76 -2.47
CA ASP A 162 -3.90 -21.78 -2.15
C ASP A 162 -4.58 -20.47 -2.54
N PHE A 163 -3.88 -19.34 -2.47
CA PHE A 163 -4.39 -18.01 -2.82
C PHE A 163 -3.96 -17.50 -4.20
N GLY A 164 -3.09 -18.23 -4.91
CA GLY A 164 -2.47 -17.77 -6.15
C GLY A 164 -3.49 -17.29 -7.20
N ALA A 165 -4.58 -18.04 -7.43
CA ALA A 165 -5.62 -17.66 -8.37
C ALA A 165 -6.32 -16.34 -7.97
N ARG A 166 -6.50 -16.07 -6.67
CA ARG A 166 -7.13 -14.83 -6.18
C ARG A 166 -6.20 -13.64 -6.31
N VAL A 167 -4.90 -13.86 -6.12
CA VAL A 167 -3.87 -12.84 -6.36
C VAL A 167 -3.84 -12.45 -7.84
N GLU A 168 -3.85 -13.41 -8.76
CA GLU A 168 -3.91 -13.16 -10.20
C GLU A 168 -5.19 -12.42 -10.62
N GLU A 169 -6.35 -12.80 -10.08
CA GLU A 169 -7.61 -12.08 -10.30
C GLU A 169 -7.54 -10.63 -9.81
N THR A 170 -6.94 -10.42 -8.64
CA THR A 170 -6.73 -9.07 -8.09
C THR A 170 -5.89 -8.23 -9.04
N PHE A 171 -4.76 -8.77 -9.50
CA PHE A 171 -3.86 -8.05 -10.42
C PHE A 171 -4.56 -7.73 -11.74
N ALA A 172 -5.36 -8.66 -12.27
CA ALA A 172 -6.16 -8.43 -13.48
C ALA A 172 -7.20 -7.31 -13.28
N ILE A 173 -7.83 -7.24 -12.10
CA ILE A 173 -8.77 -6.17 -11.76
C ILE A 173 -8.05 -4.82 -11.72
N LEU A 174 -6.95 -4.72 -10.98
CA LEU A 174 -6.18 -3.48 -10.84
C LEU A 174 -5.67 -2.98 -12.19
N ASP A 175 -5.12 -3.90 -13.01
CA ASP A 175 -4.65 -3.62 -14.37
C ASP A 175 -5.79 -3.12 -15.27
N SER A 176 -6.94 -3.79 -15.22
CA SER A 176 -8.12 -3.40 -16.00
C SER A 176 -8.65 -2.00 -15.63
N MET A 177 -8.37 -1.56 -14.42
CA MET A 177 -8.71 -0.22 -13.90
C MET A 177 -7.62 0.82 -14.19
N GLY A 178 -6.52 0.44 -14.80
CA GLY A 178 -5.37 1.32 -15.05
C GLY A 178 -4.66 1.78 -13.78
N ILE A 179 -4.74 1.00 -12.70
CA ILE A 179 -4.04 1.28 -11.46
C ILE A 179 -2.62 0.69 -11.56
N ALA A 180 -1.61 1.54 -11.51
CA ALA A 180 -0.23 1.12 -11.44
C ALA A 180 0.13 0.75 -9.99
N PHE A 181 0.63 -0.46 -9.78
CA PHE A 181 0.95 -1.00 -8.46
C PHE A 181 2.28 -1.76 -8.45
N GLY A 182 2.85 -1.91 -7.28
CA GLY A 182 4.09 -2.67 -7.07
C GLY A 182 3.89 -4.03 -6.44
N GLU A 183 4.99 -4.74 -6.24
CA GLU A 183 5.00 -5.99 -5.48
C GLU A 183 4.43 -5.77 -4.08
N PRO A 184 3.72 -6.75 -3.50
CA PRO A 184 3.24 -6.67 -2.13
C PRO A 184 4.37 -6.38 -1.14
N GLU A 185 4.21 -5.33 -0.34
CA GLU A 185 5.19 -4.89 0.67
C GLU A 185 4.89 -5.47 2.05
N ALA A 186 3.61 -5.68 2.33
CA ALA A 186 3.17 -6.32 3.56
C ALA A 186 2.16 -7.42 3.25
N VAL A 187 2.29 -8.51 3.97
CA VAL A 187 1.38 -9.66 3.87
C VAL A 187 1.07 -10.16 5.25
N ALA A 188 -0.22 -10.34 5.54
CA ALA A 188 -0.69 -10.96 6.75
C ALA A 188 -1.51 -12.21 6.41
N TYR A 189 -1.26 -13.29 7.11
CA TYR A 189 -2.05 -14.51 7.01
C TYR A 189 -2.76 -14.77 8.33
N TRP A 190 -4.08 -14.89 8.27
CA TRP A 190 -4.95 -15.16 9.41
C TRP A 190 -5.45 -16.58 9.32
N ASP A 191 -4.90 -17.47 10.12
CA ASP A 191 -5.44 -18.82 10.21
C ASP A 191 -6.77 -18.83 10.98
N VAL A 192 -7.55 -19.87 10.75
CA VAL A 192 -8.88 -20.05 11.35
C VAL A 192 -8.83 -20.05 12.88
N PHE A 193 -7.78 -20.61 13.46
CA PHE A 193 -7.63 -20.69 14.90
C PHE A 193 -7.41 -19.31 15.51
N ALA A 194 -6.57 -18.49 14.88
CA ALA A 194 -6.36 -17.10 15.30
C ALA A 194 -7.65 -16.30 15.18
N MET A 195 -8.37 -16.42 14.05
CA MET A 195 -9.65 -15.74 13.81
C MET A 195 -10.70 -16.14 14.84
N GLN A 196 -10.89 -17.44 15.11
CA GLN A 196 -11.86 -17.93 16.09
C GLN A 196 -11.52 -17.43 17.50
N SER A 197 -10.23 -17.53 17.87
CA SER A 197 -9.79 -17.08 19.20
C SER A 197 -10.06 -15.59 19.44
N GLU A 198 -9.85 -14.76 18.43
CA GLU A 198 -10.10 -13.32 18.55
C GLU A 198 -11.60 -12.99 18.48
N TYR A 199 -12.36 -13.70 17.64
CA TYR A 199 -13.81 -13.57 17.60
C TYR A 199 -14.45 -13.93 18.95
N ASP A 200 -14.04 -15.06 19.56
CA ASP A 200 -14.54 -15.50 20.85
C ASP A 200 -14.19 -14.52 21.99
N ARG A 201 -13.05 -13.84 21.90
CA ARG A 201 -12.69 -12.78 22.87
C ARG A 201 -13.50 -11.50 22.69
N SER A 202 -13.92 -11.19 21.48
CA SER A 202 -14.65 -9.96 21.16
C SER A 202 -16.14 -10.03 21.50
N GLN A 203 -16.63 -11.19 21.94
CA GLN A 203 -18.05 -11.45 22.18
C GLN A 203 -18.58 -10.75 23.44
N PHE A 204 -18.89 -9.48 23.36
CA PHE A 204 -19.76 -8.89 24.35
C PHE A 204 -21.27 -8.86 23.95
N ASP A 205 -21.63 -9.06 22.66
CA ASP A 205 -23.01 -9.04 22.18
C ASP A 205 -23.21 -9.68 20.79
N GLN A 206 -22.42 -10.70 20.41
CA GLN A 206 -22.49 -11.29 19.08
C GLN A 206 -23.08 -12.70 19.07
N GLU A 207 -23.78 -13.05 17.98
CA GLU A 207 -24.21 -14.42 17.75
C GLU A 207 -22.96 -15.34 17.60
N PRO A 208 -23.01 -16.57 18.16
CA PRO A 208 -21.93 -17.52 18.01
C PRO A 208 -21.62 -17.78 16.53
N HIS A 209 -20.38 -17.64 16.13
CA HIS A 209 -19.90 -17.96 14.79
C HIS A 209 -18.73 -18.93 14.87
N THR A 210 -18.65 -19.87 13.94
CA THR A 210 -17.54 -20.82 13.82
C THR A 210 -16.93 -20.66 12.45
N PHE A 211 -15.64 -20.33 12.41
CA PHE A 211 -14.86 -20.25 11.18
C PHE A 211 -14.45 -21.64 10.71
N GLU A 212 -14.51 -21.86 9.40
CA GLU A 212 -14.05 -23.08 8.74
C GLU A 212 -12.64 -22.83 8.14
N GLU A 213 -11.90 -23.88 7.80
CA GLU A 213 -10.57 -23.78 7.23
C GLU A 213 -10.54 -22.95 5.93
N ALA A 214 -11.65 -22.98 5.18
CA ALA A 214 -11.83 -22.17 3.98
C ALA A 214 -12.00 -20.65 4.26
N ASP A 215 -12.20 -20.26 5.51
CA ASP A 215 -12.34 -18.87 5.94
C ASP A 215 -10.99 -18.20 6.28
N ALA A 216 -9.89 -18.95 6.26
CA ALA A 216 -8.56 -18.36 6.43
C ALA A 216 -8.35 -17.19 5.44
N ILE A 217 -7.78 -16.10 5.91
CA ILE A 217 -7.62 -14.87 5.14
C ILE A 217 -6.15 -14.60 4.84
N LEU A 218 -5.89 -14.26 3.58
CA LEU A 218 -4.67 -13.58 3.17
C LEU A 218 -4.99 -12.10 2.97
N GLU A 219 -4.25 -11.23 3.66
CA GLU A 219 -4.25 -9.79 3.39
C GLU A 219 -2.92 -9.43 2.73
N ILE A 220 -2.98 -8.70 1.62
CA ILE A 220 -1.81 -8.14 0.95
C ILE A 220 -1.95 -6.63 0.86
N GLN A 221 -0.82 -5.93 1.04
CA GLN A 221 -0.73 -4.49 0.84
C GLN A 221 0.31 -4.21 -0.24
N MET A 222 -0.07 -3.39 -1.20
CA MET A 222 0.74 -3.04 -2.36
C MET A 222 0.88 -1.53 -2.47
N PRO A 223 2.08 -1.01 -2.82
CA PRO A 223 2.26 0.39 -3.11
C PRO A 223 1.64 0.72 -4.47
N THR A 224 1.24 1.98 -4.65
CA THR A 224 0.79 2.50 -5.94
C THR A 224 1.83 3.41 -6.56
N TYR A 225 1.73 3.59 -7.87
CA TYR A 225 2.67 4.37 -8.66
C TYR A 225 1.95 5.40 -9.54
N LEU A 226 2.61 6.51 -9.77
CA LEU A 226 2.20 7.51 -10.76
C LEU A 226 3.41 7.88 -11.62
N ASN A 227 3.27 7.74 -12.94
CA ASN A 227 4.38 7.99 -13.89
C ASN A 227 5.69 7.26 -13.50
N GLY A 228 5.60 6.03 -13.02
CA GLY A 228 6.75 5.21 -12.62
C GLY A 228 7.36 5.54 -11.26
N MET A 229 6.87 6.55 -10.56
CA MET A 229 7.31 6.90 -9.21
C MET A 229 6.29 6.43 -8.18
N ARG A 230 6.78 5.81 -7.11
CA ARG A 230 5.96 5.33 -6.00
C ARG A 230 5.22 6.49 -5.34
N LEU A 231 3.95 6.26 -5.01
CA LEU A 231 3.20 7.15 -4.15
C LEU A 231 3.47 6.76 -2.69
N LYS A 232 3.89 7.72 -1.89
CA LYS A 232 4.08 7.47 -0.47
C LYS A 232 2.72 7.15 0.16
N ALA A 233 2.66 6.03 0.87
CA ALA A 233 1.51 5.73 1.71
C ALA A 233 1.38 6.84 2.75
N ALA A 234 0.23 7.52 2.76
CA ALA A 234 -0.03 8.53 3.77
C ALA A 234 -0.11 7.87 5.14
N GLY A 235 0.64 8.38 6.09
CA GLY A 235 0.53 7.97 7.47
C GLY A 235 -0.77 8.41 8.08
N MET A 236 -1.28 7.61 8.99
CA MET A 236 -2.45 7.98 9.76
C MET A 236 -2.13 9.19 10.65
N GLY A 237 -2.88 10.26 10.44
CA GLY A 237 -3.20 11.20 11.50
C GLY A 237 -2.27 12.36 11.74
N THR A 238 -2.49 13.45 11.03
CA THR A 238 -2.35 14.74 11.69
C THR A 238 -3.72 15.15 12.26
N SER A 239 -3.73 15.74 13.46
CA SER A 239 -4.94 16.25 14.12
C SER A 239 -5.59 17.44 13.41
N ASP A 240 -5.10 17.82 12.23
CA ASP A 240 -5.63 18.91 11.44
C ASP A 240 -6.62 18.36 10.39
N ALA A 241 -7.91 18.52 10.66
CA ALA A 241 -9.01 18.06 9.80
C ALA A 241 -9.02 18.74 8.40
N SER A 242 -8.10 19.66 8.11
CA SER A 242 -7.95 20.31 6.80
C SER A 242 -7.02 19.54 5.85
N LEU A 243 -6.20 18.62 6.36
CA LEU A 243 -5.30 17.77 5.60
C LEU A 243 -5.84 16.33 5.70
N ASN A 244 -6.66 15.92 4.74
CA ASN A 244 -7.16 14.56 4.69
C ASN A 244 -6.06 13.62 4.22
N ASP A 245 -5.86 12.56 4.98
CA ASP A 245 -4.91 11.49 4.68
C ASP A 245 -5.25 10.84 3.33
N CYS A 246 -4.31 10.92 2.40
CA CYS A 246 -4.38 10.17 1.15
C CYS A 246 -3.93 8.74 1.43
N ARG A 247 -4.80 7.77 1.21
CA ARG A 247 -4.44 6.35 1.26
C ARG A 247 -3.96 5.89 -0.11
N THR A 248 -2.71 6.08 -0.39
CA THR A 248 -2.09 5.72 -1.68
C THR A 248 -1.63 4.26 -1.75
N SER A 249 -2.15 3.40 -0.90
CA SER A 249 -1.87 1.96 -0.91
C SER A 249 -3.10 1.16 -1.28
N ILE A 250 -2.86 -0.02 -1.83
CA ILE A 250 -3.90 -1.00 -2.12
C ILE A 250 -3.84 -2.07 -1.05
N ARG A 251 -4.98 -2.30 -0.39
CA ARG A 251 -5.16 -3.41 0.53
C ARG A 251 -6.14 -4.39 -0.07
N VAL A 252 -5.78 -5.66 -0.07
CA VAL A 252 -6.64 -6.74 -0.57
C VAL A 252 -6.75 -7.81 0.48
N ARG A 253 -7.97 -8.24 0.74
CA ARG A 253 -8.29 -9.38 1.60
C ARG A 253 -8.96 -10.46 0.79
N MET A 254 -8.50 -11.68 0.94
CA MET A 254 -9.03 -12.82 0.19
C MET A 254 -9.06 -14.07 1.04
N THR A 255 -10.04 -14.93 0.77
CA THR A 255 -10.01 -16.35 1.15
C THR A 255 -9.49 -17.16 -0.04
N GLN A 256 -9.29 -18.46 0.14
CA GLN A 256 -8.95 -19.35 -0.97
C GLN A 256 -10.03 -19.37 -2.07
N GLN A 257 -11.28 -19.09 -1.70
CA GLN A 257 -12.43 -19.20 -2.59
C GLN A 257 -12.76 -17.90 -3.32
N GLN A 258 -12.54 -16.74 -2.71
CA GLN A 258 -12.94 -15.46 -3.27
C GLN A 258 -12.13 -14.27 -2.72
N ILE A 259 -12.09 -13.21 -3.53
CA ILE A 259 -11.66 -11.90 -3.07
C ILE A 259 -12.77 -11.33 -2.18
N MET A 260 -12.44 -10.98 -0.95
CA MET A 260 -13.38 -10.42 0.02
C MET A 260 -13.44 -8.89 -0.07
N GLU A 261 -12.29 -8.26 -0.27
CA GLU A 261 -12.16 -6.80 -0.32
C GLU A 261 -10.99 -6.41 -1.21
N ILE A 262 -11.18 -5.36 -2.01
CA ILE A 262 -10.11 -4.57 -2.63
C ILE A 262 -10.37 -3.14 -2.20
N ASP A 263 -9.48 -2.57 -1.41
CA ASP A 263 -9.49 -1.16 -1.00
C ASP A 263 -8.29 -0.48 -1.67
N ALA A 264 -8.55 0.21 -2.76
CA ALA A 264 -7.57 0.96 -3.53
C ALA A 264 -7.90 2.45 -3.42
N GLY A 265 -7.43 3.05 -2.34
CA GLY A 265 -7.61 4.46 -2.04
C GLY A 265 -6.63 5.33 -2.82
N ASP A 266 -7.04 6.55 -3.18
CA ASP A 266 -6.24 7.63 -3.76
C ASP A 266 -5.18 7.18 -4.80
N CYS A 267 -5.56 6.28 -5.71
CA CYS A 267 -4.64 5.67 -6.67
C CYS A 267 -5.07 5.80 -8.14
N ARG A 268 -6.27 6.36 -8.42
CA ARG A 268 -6.78 6.57 -9.78
C ARG A 268 -6.94 8.04 -10.09
N PHE A 269 -6.12 8.54 -10.99
CA PHE A 269 -6.09 9.96 -11.35
C PHE A 269 -6.41 10.15 -12.83
N LYS A 270 -7.03 11.27 -13.15
CA LYS A 270 -7.05 11.80 -14.52
C LYS A 270 -5.62 12.16 -14.92
N ALA A 271 -5.39 12.35 -16.22
CA ALA A 271 -4.06 12.67 -16.73
C ALA A 271 -3.39 13.78 -15.92
N PRO A 272 -2.25 13.52 -15.26
CA PRO A 272 -1.58 14.51 -14.42
C PRO A 272 -1.06 15.68 -15.26
N GLN A 273 -1.11 16.87 -14.68
CA GLN A 273 -0.53 18.08 -15.24
C GLN A 273 0.81 18.37 -14.56
N GLN A 274 1.85 18.51 -15.37
CA GLN A 274 3.17 18.91 -14.87
C GLN A 274 3.16 20.38 -14.47
N GLN A 275 3.75 20.67 -13.32
CA GLN A 275 3.92 22.00 -12.78
C GLN A 275 5.41 22.40 -12.88
N ARG A 276 6.12 22.36 -11.76
CA ARG A 276 7.56 22.59 -11.68
C ARG A 276 8.31 21.28 -11.91
N GLY A 277 9.43 21.32 -12.66
CA GLY A 277 10.27 20.14 -12.86
C GLY A 277 11.75 20.46 -12.85
N GLY A 278 12.57 19.46 -12.69
CA GLY A 278 14.03 19.57 -12.69
C GLY A 278 14.71 18.24 -12.41
N GLU A 279 16.03 18.28 -12.44
CA GLU A 279 16.84 17.16 -11.98
C GLU A 279 16.70 17.04 -10.46
N PRO A 280 16.46 15.83 -9.90
CA PRO A 280 16.40 15.67 -8.46
C PRO A 280 17.80 15.87 -7.85
N ILE A 281 17.85 16.44 -6.66
CA ILE A 281 19.08 16.48 -5.87
C ILE A 281 19.58 15.05 -5.62
N PRO A 282 20.88 14.82 -5.50
CA PRO A 282 21.40 13.48 -5.20
C PRO A 282 21.01 13.04 -3.75
N PRO A 283 20.88 11.73 -3.50
CA PRO A 283 20.50 11.22 -2.18
C PRO A 283 21.47 11.59 -1.06
N GLU A 284 22.77 11.80 -1.39
CA GLU A 284 23.77 12.29 -0.44
C GLU A 284 23.43 13.68 0.08
N GLN A 285 22.85 14.53 -0.75
CA GLN A 285 22.42 15.87 -0.33
C GLN A 285 21.18 15.78 0.58
N ALA A 286 20.24 14.88 0.28
CA ALA A 286 19.11 14.61 1.17
C ALA A 286 19.58 14.07 2.53
N LEU A 287 20.56 13.16 2.52
CA LEU A 287 21.17 12.62 3.73
C LEU A 287 21.85 13.71 4.57
N ALA A 288 22.52 14.66 3.93
CA ALA A 288 23.18 15.80 4.63
C ALA A 288 22.13 16.70 5.33
N GLN A 289 20.96 16.88 4.77
CA GLN A 289 19.85 17.58 5.43
C GLN A 289 19.34 16.81 6.67
N TYR A 290 19.23 15.49 6.56
CA TYR A 290 18.87 14.65 7.70
C TYR A 290 19.90 14.70 8.81
N GLU A 291 21.19 14.65 8.49
CA GLU A 291 22.28 14.82 9.46
C GLU A 291 22.19 16.19 10.17
N GLN A 292 21.92 17.25 9.40
CA GLN A 292 21.72 18.59 9.98
C GLN A 292 20.52 18.62 10.94
N TYR A 293 19.42 17.98 10.59
CA TYR A 293 18.24 17.87 11.45
C TYR A 293 18.57 17.12 12.75
N LEU A 294 19.25 15.97 12.67
CA LEU A 294 19.65 15.20 13.85
C LEU A 294 20.57 16.02 14.79
N ASN A 295 21.45 16.86 14.21
CA ASN A 295 22.31 17.74 14.99
C ASN A 295 21.57 18.88 15.72
N GLN A 296 20.33 19.16 15.34
CA GLN A 296 19.46 20.14 16.03
C GLN A 296 18.64 19.49 17.16
N MET A 297 18.50 18.18 17.17
CA MET A 297 17.79 17.46 18.23
C MET A 297 18.59 17.47 19.53
N LEU A 298 17.92 17.74 20.65
CA LEU A 298 18.57 17.72 21.97
C LEU A 298 18.87 16.30 22.46
N VAL A 299 18.05 15.33 22.05
CA VAL A 299 18.15 13.91 22.41
C VAL A 299 17.87 13.10 21.17
N LEU A 300 18.78 12.19 20.84
CA LEU A 300 18.56 11.19 19.78
C LEU A 300 17.85 10.00 20.41
N GLU A 301 16.79 9.59 19.76
CA GLU A 301 16.10 8.36 20.12
C GLU A 301 16.76 7.17 19.42
N GLU A 302 16.70 6.00 20.08
CA GLU A 302 17.26 4.76 19.53
C GLU A 302 16.71 4.46 18.15
N GLY A 303 17.57 4.05 17.22
CA GLY A 303 17.22 3.73 15.85
C GLY A 303 17.13 4.90 14.88
N THR A 304 17.17 6.17 15.34
CA THR A 304 17.09 7.34 14.42
C THR A 304 18.30 7.49 13.50
N THR A 305 19.47 7.00 13.91
CA THR A 305 20.70 7.00 13.09
C THR A 305 20.88 5.76 12.23
N GLU A 306 19.99 4.79 12.35
CA GLU A 306 20.02 3.53 11.63
C GLU A 306 19.10 3.61 10.39
N ILE A 307 19.63 4.17 9.30
CA ILE A 307 18.86 4.34 8.07
C ILE A 307 18.68 2.99 7.38
N THR A 308 17.43 2.66 7.06
CA THR A 308 17.06 1.44 6.34
C THR A 308 16.91 1.69 4.85
N SER A 309 16.28 2.85 4.48
CA SER A 309 16.10 3.19 3.07
C SER A 309 16.00 4.70 2.84
N ILE A 310 16.37 5.12 1.63
CA ILE A 310 16.23 6.47 1.11
C ILE A 310 15.50 6.35 -0.23
N LEU A 311 14.20 6.63 -0.27
CA LEU A 311 13.36 6.37 -1.42
C LEU A 311 12.94 7.68 -2.09
N LEU A 312 13.02 7.72 -3.42
CA LEU A 312 12.44 8.80 -4.21
C LEU A 312 10.97 8.46 -4.50
N GLU A 313 10.08 9.26 -3.94
CA GLU A 313 8.64 9.00 -3.95
C GLU A 313 7.88 10.29 -4.23
N TYR A 314 6.58 10.16 -4.55
CA TYR A 314 5.67 11.30 -4.49
C TYR A 314 5.02 11.38 -3.11
N ASP A 315 5.17 12.50 -2.46
CA ASP A 315 4.34 12.91 -1.35
C ASP A 315 3.03 13.50 -1.90
N VAL A 316 1.88 13.00 -1.40
CA VAL A 316 0.58 13.30 -2.01
C VAL A 316 -0.27 14.15 -1.08
N TRP A 317 -0.70 15.29 -1.57
CA TRP A 317 -1.52 16.23 -0.81
C TRP A 317 -2.87 16.45 -1.48
N LEU A 318 -3.93 16.44 -0.69
CA LEU A 318 -5.28 16.75 -1.11
C LEU A 318 -5.60 18.22 -0.84
N ARG A 319 -6.14 18.89 -1.85
CA ARG A 319 -6.70 20.22 -1.68
C ARG A 319 -8.17 20.24 -2.07
N TYR A 320 -8.99 20.69 -1.14
CA TYR A 320 -10.40 20.95 -1.40
C TYR A 320 -10.59 22.42 -1.74
N THR A 321 -11.20 22.67 -2.89
CA THR A 321 -11.63 24.02 -3.26
C THR A 321 -13.09 24.21 -2.84
N ALA A 322 -13.41 25.28 -2.15
CA ALA A 322 -14.78 25.58 -1.70
C ALA A 322 -15.76 25.54 -2.90
N GLY A 323 -16.80 24.73 -2.79
CA GLY A 323 -17.80 24.52 -3.84
C GLY A 323 -17.42 23.51 -4.92
N VAL A 324 -16.23 22.89 -4.84
CA VAL A 324 -15.79 21.81 -5.73
C VAL A 324 -15.74 20.52 -4.89
N PHE A 325 -16.51 19.51 -5.28
CA PHE A 325 -16.60 18.25 -4.52
C PHE A 325 -15.48 17.25 -4.83
N SER A 326 -14.77 17.43 -5.95
CA SER A 326 -13.61 16.60 -6.27
C SER A 326 -12.35 17.32 -5.80
N PRO A 327 -11.54 16.67 -4.95
CA PRO A 327 -10.27 17.23 -4.52
C PRO A 327 -9.28 17.30 -5.69
N THR A 328 -8.38 18.28 -5.63
CA THR A 328 -7.19 18.31 -6.46
C THR A 328 -6.04 17.68 -5.70
N TYR A 329 -5.41 16.72 -6.30
CA TYR A 329 -4.22 16.04 -5.77
C TYR A 329 -2.99 16.80 -6.24
N HIS A 330 -2.08 17.04 -5.31
CA HIS A 330 -0.76 17.62 -5.56
C HIS A 330 0.29 16.57 -5.21
N PHE A 331 1.23 16.35 -6.10
CA PHE A 331 2.28 15.35 -5.95
C PHE A 331 3.62 16.09 -5.93
N TYR A 332 4.33 15.96 -4.84
CA TYR A 332 5.66 16.56 -4.66
C TYR A 332 6.71 15.46 -4.67
N PRO A 333 7.70 15.49 -5.58
CA PRO A 333 8.80 14.53 -5.55
C PRO A 333 9.66 14.78 -4.32
N VAL A 334 9.81 13.76 -3.47
CA VAL A 334 10.54 13.82 -2.22
C VAL A 334 11.52 12.67 -2.07
N TRP A 335 12.63 12.91 -1.39
CA TRP A 335 13.45 11.87 -0.79
C TRP A 335 12.90 11.55 0.61
N SER A 336 12.36 10.36 0.77
CA SER A 336 11.86 9.84 2.04
C SER A 336 12.95 9.03 2.72
N ILE A 337 13.37 9.43 3.92
CA ILE A 337 14.40 8.76 4.71
C ILE A 337 13.70 7.91 5.78
N TYR A 338 13.87 6.60 5.69
CA TYR A 338 13.36 5.62 6.64
C TYR A 338 14.47 5.11 7.55
N THR A 339 14.14 4.87 8.81
CA THR A 339 15.06 4.37 9.83
C THR A 339 14.46 3.14 10.51
N THR A 340 15.24 2.42 11.29
CA THR A 340 14.74 1.27 12.07
C THR A 340 13.63 1.66 13.04
N ARG A 341 13.55 2.95 13.42
CA ARG A 341 12.49 3.49 14.26
C ARG A 341 11.21 3.85 13.48
N SER A 342 11.38 4.32 12.26
CA SER A 342 10.27 4.85 11.44
C SER A 342 9.61 3.75 10.62
N CYS A 343 8.88 2.82 11.25
CA CYS A 343 8.33 1.62 10.61
C CYS A 343 7.60 1.92 9.28
N ASP A 344 6.55 2.75 9.31
CA ASP A 344 5.68 2.99 8.15
C ASP A 344 5.74 4.43 7.63
N GLN A 345 6.36 5.33 8.39
CA GLN A 345 6.53 6.73 8.02
C GLN A 345 7.99 7.09 7.91
N PRO A 346 8.40 7.92 6.93
CA PRO A 346 9.76 8.39 6.88
C PRO A 346 10.09 9.22 8.13
N ALA A 347 11.31 9.08 8.61
CA ALA A 347 11.84 9.92 9.68
C ALA A 347 11.97 11.38 9.23
N MET A 348 12.18 11.59 7.93
CA MET A 348 12.24 12.91 7.30
C MET A 348 11.91 12.81 5.82
N MET A 349 11.32 13.86 5.26
CA MET A 349 11.14 14.03 3.82
C MET A 349 11.78 15.32 3.36
N ILE A 350 12.44 15.24 2.22
CA ILE A 350 13.18 16.34 1.62
C ILE A 350 12.72 16.50 0.19
N HIS A 351 12.29 17.70 -0.16
CA HIS A 351 11.84 18.02 -1.50
C HIS A 351 12.96 17.76 -2.53
N ALA A 352 12.68 16.90 -3.49
CA ALA A 352 13.73 16.38 -4.37
C ALA A 352 14.28 17.42 -5.36
N LEU A 353 13.57 18.53 -5.61
CA LEU A 353 14.01 19.55 -6.57
C LEU A 353 14.87 20.67 -5.96
N ASP A 354 14.74 20.94 -4.65
CA ASP A 354 15.45 22.07 -4.04
C ASP A 354 16.07 21.75 -2.68
N GLY A 355 15.89 20.57 -2.16
CA GLY A 355 16.50 20.13 -0.90
C GLY A 355 15.83 20.76 0.34
N THR A 356 14.69 21.35 0.23
CA THR A 356 13.97 21.88 1.39
C THR A 356 13.28 20.76 2.17
N GLU A 357 13.25 20.90 3.49
CA GLU A 357 12.50 19.99 4.35
C GLU A 357 11.01 20.14 4.06
N VAL A 358 10.31 19.02 3.89
CA VAL A 358 8.85 18.98 3.80
C VAL A 358 8.31 18.80 5.20
N ILE A 359 7.77 19.89 5.76
CA ILE A 359 7.20 19.93 7.11
C ILE A 359 5.68 19.75 6.98
N TRP A 360 5.13 18.91 7.84
CA TRP A 360 3.68 18.61 7.95
C TRP A 360 2.95 19.62 8.82
#